data_34acdea4df4b6e2b5cb12b01946043a2
#
_entry.id   34acdea4df4b6e2b5cb12b01946043a2
#
_cell.length_a   1.000
_cell.length_b   1.000
_cell.length_c   1.000
_cell.angle_alpha   90.00
_cell.angle_beta   90.00
_cell.angle_gamma   90.00
#
_symmetry.space_group_name_H-M   'P 1'
#
loop_
_entity.id
_entity.type
_entity.pdbx_description
1 polymer ?
#
loop_
_entity_poly.entity_id
_entity_poly.type
_entity_poly.pdbx_seq_one_letter_code
_entity_poly.pdbx_strand_id
1 'polypeptide(L)'
;MISLRPPATEWEVAWKANNEAHPLVNDWRFIGVGLAVNSVSEAASYYATLGFEPIDEPSIDTSLSMQRQGIQVGPLVFEFCQPVGKNSYCGDALNRRGEGVFDLVFQVKNLADETARLESHGLKKIACTDEQSACFDTRAEGNTLLRLVA
;
A
#
# COMPACT_ATOMS: atom_id res chain seq x y z
N MET A 1 20.03 9.68 24.32
CA MET A 1 20.47 8.27 24.38
C MET A 1 20.49 7.69 22.97
N ILE A 2 21.64 7.26 22.51
CA ILE A 2 21.75 6.61 21.20
C ILE A 2 21.28 5.16 21.35
N SER A 3 20.28 4.77 20.57
CA SER A 3 19.81 3.40 20.57
C SER A 3 20.88 2.48 19.94
N LEU A 4 21.33 1.50 20.69
CA LEU A 4 22.31 0.48 20.24
C LEU A 4 21.58 -0.64 19.48
N ARG A 5 20.71 -0.30 18.53
CA ARG A 5 20.13 -1.32 17.67
C ARG A 5 21.19 -1.82 16.69
N PRO A 6 21.27 -3.13 16.43
CA PRO A 6 22.14 -3.65 15.40
C PRO A 6 21.79 -3.03 14.04
N PRO A 7 22.75 -2.98 13.10
CA PRO A 7 22.45 -2.59 11.73
C PRO A 7 21.26 -3.35 11.17
N ALA A 8 20.46 -2.70 10.33
CA ALA A 8 19.23 -3.28 9.77
C ALA A 8 19.47 -4.66 9.12
N THR A 9 20.59 -4.83 8.43
CA THR A 9 20.98 -6.09 7.80
C THR A 9 21.17 -7.23 8.79
N GLU A 10 21.79 -6.98 9.94
CA GLU A 10 21.97 -8.00 10.98
C GLU A 10 20.64 -8.38 11.63
N TRP A 11 19.81 -7.38 11.90
CA TRP A 11 18.46 -7.61 12.44
C TRP A 11 17.60 -8.43 11.49
N GLU A 12 17.59 -8.07 10.19
CA GLU A 12 16.83 -8.79 9.18
C GLU A 12 17.27 -10.25 9.06
N VAL A 13 18.57 -10.51 9.04
CA VAL A 13 19.11 -11.87 8.96
C VAL A 13 18.70 -12.69 10.17
N ALA A 14 18.84 -12.15 11.39
CA ALA A 14 18.44 -12.83 12.61
C ALA A 14 16.93 -13.09 12.66
N TRP A 15 16.13 -12.11 12.26
CA TRP A 15 14.67 -12.25 12.24
C TRP A 15 14.22 -13.31 11.23
N LYS A 16 14.77 -13.30 10.02
CA LYS A 16 14.47 -14.30 8.99
C LYS A 16 14.86 -15.71 9.45
N ALA A 17 16.03 -15.88 10.05
CA ALA A 17 16.49 -17.16 10.56
C ALA A 17 15.52 -17.74 11.63
N ASN A 18 14.97 -16.88 12.49
CA ASN A 18 14.06 -17.30 13.55
C ASN A 18 12.60 -17.49 13.06
N ASN A 19 12.26 -16.96 11.89
CA ASN A 19 10.89 -16.97 11.36
C ASN A 19 10.82 -17.57 9.95
N GLU A 20 11.78 -18.39 9.57
CA GLU A 20 11.95 -18.94 8.23
C GLU A 20 10.71 -19.61 7.65
N ALA A 21 9.93 -20.29 8.49
CA ALA A 21 8.70 -20.95 8.08
C ALA A 21 7.47 -20.02 8.07
N HIS A 22 7.61 -18.77 8.53
CA HIS A 22 6.48 -17.86 8.60
C HIS A 22 6.18 -17.27 7.21
N PRO A 23 4.91 -17.28 6.74
CA PRO A 23 4.54 -16.81 5.41
C PRO A 23 4.99 -15.38 5.11
N LEU A 24 4.88 -14.46 6.08
CA LEU A 24 5.29 -13.06 5.91
C LEU A 24 6.79 -12.89 5.62
N VAL A 25 7.63 -13.86 6.01
CA VAL A 25 9.07 -13.80 5.74
C VAL A 25 9.38 -14.20 4.30
N ASN A 26 8.72 -15.24 3.81
CA ASN A 26 9.07 -15.88 2.53
C ASN A 26 8.18 -15.44 1.37
N ASP A 27 6.93 -15.07 1.66
CA ASP A 27 5.91 -14.87 0.64
C ASP A 27 5.49 -13.41 0.46
N TRP A 28 5.74 -12.56 1.44
CA TRP A 28 5.33 -11.15 1.39
C TRP A 28 6.50 -10.22 1.16
N ARG A 29 6.33 -9.30 0.21
CA ARG A 29 7.28 -8.21 -0.03
C ARG A 29 6.54 -6.87 -0.05
N PHE A 30 6.95 -5.96 0.82
CA PHE A 30 6.40 -4.60 0.84
C PHE A 30 6.88 -3.84 -0.40
N ILE A 31 5.94 -3.40 -1.23
CA ILE A 31 6.27 -2.77 -2.52
C ILE A 31 5.75 -1.34 -2.65
N GLY A 32 4.88 -0.87 -1.79
CA GLY A 32 4.39 0.49 -1.91
C GLY A 32 3.29 0.86 -0.95
N VAL A 33 2.85 2.10 -1.09
CA VAL A 33 1.76 2.70 -0.32
C VAL A 33 0.83 3.48 -1.23
N GLY A 34 -0.45 3.54 -0.85
CA GLY A 34 -1.39 4.51 -1.40
C GLY A 34 -1.44 5.75 -0.52
N LEU A 35 -1.36 6.90 -1.13
CA LEU A 35 -1.42 8.21 -0.47
C LEU A 35 -2.69 8.93 -0.90
N ALA A 36 -3.58 9.18 0.06
CA ALA A 36 -4.75 10.01 -0.17
C ALA A 36 -4.29 11.47 -0.27
N VAL A 37 -4.60 12.13 -1.38
CA VAL A 37 -4.22 13.51 -1.66
C VAL A 37 -5.40 14.30 -2.21
N ASN A 38 -5.39 15.61 -1.99
CA ASN A 38 -6.41 16.50 -2.56
C ASN A 38 -6.22 16.72 -4.06
N SER A 39 -4.98 16.64 -4.54
CA SER A 39 -4.65 16.80 -5.96
C SER A 39 -3.49 15.90 -6.35
N VAL A 40 -3.75 14.96 -7.23
CA VAL A 40 -2.72 14.07 -7.80
C VAL A 40 -1.68 14.88 -8.55
N SER A 41 -2.10 15.87 -9.36
CA SER A 41 -1.16 16.65 -10.16
C SER A 41 -0.24 17.52 -9.30
N GLU A 42 -0.74 18.12 -8.23
CA GLU A 42 0.09 18.89 -7.30
C GLU A 42 1.07 18.00 -6.53
N ALA A 43 0.62 16.85 -6.05
CA ALA A 43 1.48 15.90 -5.35
C ALA A 43 2.60 15.38 -6.27
N ALA A 44 2.27 14.95 -7.48
CA ALA A 44 3.25 14.47 -8.45
C ALA A 44 4.25 15.58 -8.83
N SER A 45 3.79 16.80 -9.03
CA SER A 45 4.66 17.94 -9.35
C SER A 45 5.60 18.26 -8.19
N TYR A 46 5.13 18.20 -6.96
CA TYR A 46 5.98 18.41 -5.78
C TYR A 46 7.10 17.37 -5.70
N TYR A 47 6.79 16.11 -5.85
CA TYR A 47 7.79 15.03 -5.81
C TYR A 47 8.74 15.07 -7.00
N ALA A 48 8.28 15.54 -8.16
CA ALA A 48 9.17 15.77 -9.30
C ALA A 48 10.25 16.82 -9.00
N THR A 49 9.95 17.85 -8.21
CA THR A 49 10.95 18.83 -7.76
C THR A 49 12.02 18.20 -6.86
N LEU A 50 11.74 17.08 -6.22
CA LEU A 50 12.68 16.32 -5.41
C LEU A 50 13.48 15.29 -6.23
N GLY A 51 13.20 15.18 -7.52
CA GLY A 51 13.89 14.26 -8.43
C GLY A 51 13.21 12.91 -8.62
N PHE A 52 12.01 12.71 -8.11
CA PHE A 52 11.27 11.47 -8.29
C PHE A 52 10.41 11.51 -9.54
N GLU A 53 10.54 10.50 -10.39
CA GLU A 53 9.86 10.43 -11.68
C GLU A 53 8.55 9.64 -11.57
N PRO A 54 7.48 10.08 -12.28
CA PRO A 54 6.28 9.27 -12.44
C PRO A 54 6.60 7.97 -13.19
N ILE A 55 5.93 6.88 -12.81
CA ILE A 55 6.05 5.58 -13.49
C ILE A 55 4.92 5.36 -14.50
N ASP A 56 3.88 6.18 -14.45
CA ASP A 56 2.71 6.08 -15.34
C ASP A 56 2.10 7.47 -15.55
N GLU A 57 1.11 7.53 -16.43
CA GLU A 57 0.28 8.72 -16.62
C GLU A 57 -0.87 8.73 -15.62
N PRO A 58 -1.39 9.90 -15.23
CA PRO A 58 -2.60 9.95 -14.40
C PRO A 58 -3.74 9.19 -15.04
N SER A 59 -4.43 8.37 -14.27
CA SER A 59 -5.57 7.57 -14.73
C SER A 59 -6.71 7.62 -13.74
N ILE A 60 -7.94 7.37 -14.23
CA ILE A 60 -9.13 7.30 -13.39
C ILE A 60 -9.54 5.84 -13.24
N ASP A 61 -9.64 5.39 -11.99
CA ASP A 61 -10.22 4.11 -11.63
C ASP A 61 -11.70 4.35 -11.29
N THR A 62 -12.57 3.97 -12.22
CA THR A 62 -14.02 4.19 -12.04
C THR A 62 -14.61 3.24 -11.00
N SER A 63 -14.03 2.05 -10.81
CA SER A 63 -14.51 1.09 -9.82
C SER A 63 -14.25 1.53 -8.39
N LEU A 64 -13.15 2.24 -8.15
CA LEU A 64 -12.78 2.79 -6.85
C LEU A 64 -13.02 4.29 -6.71
N SER A 65 -13.60 4.92 -7.74
CA SER A 65 -13.92 6.36 -7.76
C SER A 65 -12.75 7.24 -7.38
N MET A 66 -11.59 7.00 -8.00
CA MET A 66 -10.39 7.79 -7.73
C MET A 66 -9.54 8.01 -8.98
N GLN A 67 -8.85 9.15 -9.01
CA GLN A 67 -7.76 9.40 -9.92
C GLN A 67 -6.45 9.01 -9.25
N ARG A 68 -5.53 8.42 -10.02
CA ARG A 68 -4.29 7.86 -9.46
C ARG A 68 -3.12 8.06 -10.38
N GLN A 69 -1.94 8.17 -9.80
CA GLN A 69 -0.65 8.20 -10.48
C GLN A 69 0.42 7.69 -9.52
N GLY A 70 1.31 6.83 -10.01
CA GLY A 70 2.41 6.28 -9.24
C GLY A 70 3.73 7.00 -9.51
N ILE A 71 4.57 7.07 -8.49
CA ILE A 71 5.98 7.46 -8.60
C ILE A 71 6.88 6.43 -7.95
N GLN A 72 8.11 6.31 -8.46
CA GLN A 72 9.11 5.43 -7.87
C GLN A 72 9.90 6.18 -6.80
N VAL A 73 9.91 5.65 -5.59
CA VAL A 73 10.68 6.21 -4.47
C VAL A 73 11.55 5.09 -3.89
N GLY A 74 12.80 5.01 -4.34
CA GLY A 74 13.68 3.89 -3.98
C GLY A 74 13.08 2.57 -4.44
N PRO A 75 12.97 1.56 -3.57
CA PRO A 75 12.38 0.27 -3.90
C PRO A 75 10.84 0.27 -3.85
N LEU A 76 10.21 1.37 -3.46
CA LEU A 76 8.77 1.47 -3.25
C LEU A 76 8.10 2.30 -4.33
N VAL A 77 6.83 2.00 -4.58
CA VAL A 77 5.94 2.85 -5.38
C VAL A 77 5.02 3.62 -4.44
N PHE A 78 4.99 4.94 -4.59
CA PHE A 78 3.98 5.79 -3.97
C PHE A 78 2.89 6.04 -4.99
N GLU A 79 1.67 5.64 -4.68
CA GLU A 79 0.52 5.87 -5.55
C GLU A 79 -0.34 6.98 -4.95
N PHE A 80 -0.37 8.13 -5.62
CA PHE A 80 -1.24 9.23 -5.22
C PHE A 80 -2.65 8.92 -5.68
N CYS A 81 -3.61 9.06 -4.76
CA CYS A 81 -5.02 8.78 -5.01
C CYS A 81 -5.86 9.99 -4.61
N GLN A 82 -6.60 10.52 -5.56
CA GLN A 82 -7.51 11.65 -5.40
C GLN A 82 -8.95 11.16 -5.59
N PRO A 83 -9.87 11.43 -4.67
CA PRO A 83 -11.27 11.02 -4.85
C PRO A 83 -11.91 11.70 -6.04
N VAL A 84 -12.69 10.93 -6.81
CA VAL A 84 -13.50 11.41 -7.94
C VAL A 84 -14.92 11.03 -7.65
N GLY A 85 -15.72 11.97 -7.14
CA GLY A 85 -17.08 11.69 -6.70
C GLY A 85 -17.14 11.19 -5.25
N LYS A 86 -18.21 10.44 -4.95
CA LYS A 86 -18.51 9.92 -3.61
C LYS A 86 -18.09 8.45 -3.50
N ASN A 87 -17.88 7.98 -2.27
CA ASN A 87 -17.66 6.56 -1.95
C ASN A 87 -16.29 6.01 -2.42
N SER A 88 -15.21 6.78 -2.20
CA SER A 88 -13.86 6.26 -2.37
C SER A 88 -13.16 6.08 -1.02
N TYR A 89 -12.28 5.08 -0.92
CA TYR A 89 -11.48 4.88 0.29
C TYR A 89 -10.52 6.03 0.55
N CYS A 90 -9.93 6.60 -0.50
CA CYS A 90 -9.08 7.79 -0.35
C CYS A 90 -9.88 9.01 0.10
N GLY A 91 -11.10 9.18 -0.37
CA GLY A 91 -12.00 10.24 0.11
C GLY A 91 -12.36 10.09 1.58
N ASP A 92 -12.64 8.87 2.03
CA ASP A 92 -12.88 8.59 3.44
C ASP A 92 -11.66 8.93 4.30
N ALA A 93 -10.46 8.56 3.85
CA ALA A 93 -9.23 8.89 4.56
C ALA A 93 -9.00 10.41 4.65
N LEU A 94 -9.21 11.14 3.55
CA LEU A 94 -9.09 12.60 3.54
C LEU A 94 -10.07 13.25 4.52
N ASN A 95 -11.32 12.79 4.54
CA ASN A 95 -12.35 13.34 5.42
C ASN A 95 -12.08 13.07 6.91
N ARG A 96 -11.47 11.93 7.23
CA ARG A 96 -11.20 11.55 8.63
C ARG A 96 -9.94 12.20 9.19
N ARG A 97 -8.88 12.32 8.41
CA ARG A 97 -7.57 12.69 8.94
C ARG A 97 -6.71 13.53 7.99
N GLY A 98 -7.21 13.89 6.81
CA GLY A 98 -6.47 14.64 5.82
C GLY A 98 -5.55 13.77 4.96
N GLU A 99 -4.62 14.41 4.28
CA GLU A 99 -3.69 13.73 3.37
C GLU A 99 -2.74 12.77 4.10
N GLY A 100 -2.44 11.66 3.47
CA GLY A 100 -1.49 10.69 4.01
C GLY A 100 -1.71 9.26 3.52
N VAL A 101 -0.95 8.34 4.07
CA VAL A 101 -1.03 6.92 3.74
C VAL A 101 -2.39 6.35 4.13
N PHE A 102 -3.07 5.69 3.21
CA PHE A 102 -4.35 5.02 3.47
C PHE A 102 -4.34 3.54 3.10
N ASP A 103 -3.38 3.05 2.32
CA ASP A 103 -3.21 1.63 2.10
C ASP A 103 -1.72 1.21 2.11
N LEU A 104 -1.49 -0.06 2.41
CA LEU A 104 -0.19 -0.71 2.34
C LEU A 104 -0.26 -1.80 1.29
N VAL A 105 0.74 -1.87 0.42
CA VAL A 105 0.76 -2.80 -0.71
C VAL A 105 1.89 -3.81 -0.57
N PHE A 106 1.53 -5.09 -0.60
CA PHE A 106 2.48 -6.20 -0.55
C PHE A 106 2.33 -7.07 -1.79
N GLN A 107 3.46 -7.49 -2.34
CA GLN A 107 3.50 -8.53 -3.35
C GLN A 107 3.58 -9.89 -2.67
N VAL A 108 2.78 -10.85 -3.13
CA VAL A 108 2.74 -12.21 -2.60
C VAL A 108 2.98 -13.23 -3.73
N LYS A 109 3.47 -14.40 -3.38
CA LYS A 109 3.76 -15.46 -4.36
C LYS A 109 2.50 -16.10 -4.93
N ASN A 110 1.50 -16.32 -4.07
CA ASN A 110 0.22 -16.92 -4.47
C ASN A 110 -0.93 -16.10 -3.89
N LEU A 111 -1.52 -15.25 -4.72
CA LEU A 111 -2.59 -14.34 -4.29
C LEU A 111 -3.83 -15.08 -3.80
N ALA A 112 -4.23 -16.17 -4.47
CA ALA A 112 -5.42 -16.93 -4.09
C ALA A 112 -5.25 -17.59 -2.72
N ASP A 113 -4.10 -18.22 -2.48
CA ASP A 113 -3.82 -18.88 -1.20
C ASP A 113 -3.73 -17.88 -0.05
N GLU A 114 -3.05 -16.75 -0.26
CA GLU A 114 -2.94 -15.70 0.76
C GLU A 114 -4.29 -15.04 1.04
N THR A 115 -5.09 -14.79 0.02
CA THR A 115 -6.45 -14.28 0.18
C THR A 115 -7.28 -15.22 1.05
N ALA A 116 -7.29 -16.50 0.74
CA ALA A 116 -8.01 -17.52 1.53
C ALA A 116 -7.50 -17.59 2.96
N ARG A 117 -6.19 -17.52 3.16
CA ARG A 117 -5.57 -17.53 4.49
C ARG A 117 -6.01 -16.32 5.33
N LEU A 118 -6.00 -15.13 4.77
CA LEU A 118 -6.41 -13.91 5.47
C LEU A 118 -7.90 -13.92 5.78
N GLU A 119 -8.74 -14.37 4.86
CA GLU A 119 -10.17 -14.51 5.11
C GLU A 119 -10.44 -15.52 6.25
N SER A 120 -9.68 -16.62 6.31
CA SER A 120 -9.78 -17.60 7.40
C SER A 120 -9.40 -17.04 8.76
N HIS A 121 -8.58 -15.97 8.79
CA HIS A 121 -8.23 -15.23 10.00
C HIS A 121 -9.21 -14.09 10.31
N GLY A 122 -10.31 -13.99 9.59
CA GLY A 122 -11.37 -13.03 9.84
C GLY A 122 -11.20 -11.67 9.16
N LEU A 123 -10.22 -11.51 8.25
CA LEU A 123 -10.10 -10.27 7.48
C LEU A 123 -11.22 -10.16 6.45
N LYS A 124 -11.79 -8.97 6.35
CA LYS A 124 -12.86 -8.68 5.42
C LYS A 124 -12.31 -8.24 4.08
N LYS A 125 -12.55 -9.02 3.04
CA LYS A 125 -12.22 -8.64 1.67
C LYS A 125 -13.17 -7.55 1.17
N ILE A 126 -12.62 -6.56 0.48
CA ILE A 126 -13.35 -5.42 -0.08
C ILE A 126 -13.02 -5.26 -1.57
N ALA A 127 -13.73 -4.36 -2.26
CA ALA A 127 -13.48 -4.08 -3.67
C ALA A 127 -12.04 -3.63 -3.90
N CYS A 128 -11.45 -4.08 -5.00
CA CYS A 128 -10.09 -3.76 -5.40
C CYS A 128 -10.04 -3.36 -6.88
N THR A 129 -8.89 -2.87 -7.32
CA THR A 129 -8.70 -2.29 -8.66
C THR A 129 -8.92 -3.30 -9.78
N ASP A 130 -8.44 -4.52 -9.59
CA ASP A 130 -8.44 -5.56 -10.62
C ASP A 130 -8.40 -6.97 -10.00
N GLU A 131 -8.47 -7.98 -10.88
CA GLU A 131 -8.41 -9.40 -10.49
C GLU A 131 -7.01 -9.86 -10.04
N GLN A 132 -5.98 -9.05 -10.31
CA GLN A 132 -4.60 -9.34 -9.91
C GLN A 132 -4.28 -8.81 -8.51
N SER A 133 -5.28 -8.26 -7.84
CA SER A 133 -5.15 -7.67 -6.51
C SER A 133 -6.25 -8.16 -5.58
N ALA A 134 -5.96 -8.17 -4.29
CA ALA A 134 -6.95 -8.42 -3.24
C ALA A 134 -6.82 -7.34 -2.17
N CYS A 135 -7.92 -6.72 -1.81
CA CYS A 135 -7.96 -5.65 -0.82
C CYS A 135 -8.76 -6.09 0.43
N PHE A 136 -8.26 -5.70 1.60
CA PHE A 136 -8.84 -6.05 2.89
C PHE A 136 -9.03 -4.82 3.75
N ASP A 137 -10.13 -4.78 4.48
CA ASP A 137 -10.41 -3.71 5.43
C ASP A 137 -9.73 -3.98 6.77
N THR A 138 -8.57 -3.38 6.95
CA THR A 138 -7.77 -3.45 8.19
C THR A 138 -7.80 -2.14 8.97
N ARG A 139 -8.73 -1.23 8.65
CA ARG A 139 -8.76 0.12 9.25
C ARG A 139 -8.99 0.13 10.76
N ALA A 140 -9.68 -0.88 11.30
CA ALA A 140 -9.88 -1.00 12.74
C ALA A 140 -8.56 -1.17 13.50
N GLU A 141 -7.55 -1.75 12.86
CA GLU A 141 -6.27 -2.12 13.48
C GLU A 141 -5.10 -1.20 13.09
N GLY A 142 -5.34 -0.07 12.49
CA GLY A 142 -4.24 0.82 12.13
C GLY A 142 -4.60 1.92 11.13
N ASN A 143 -5.86 2.12 10.86
CA ASN A 143 -6.36 3.14 9.93
C ASN A 143 -5.89 2.99 8.48
N THR A 144 -5.36 1.87 8.09
CA THR A 144 -4.94 1.59 6.72
C THR A 144 -5.66 0.39 6.16
N LEU A 145 -5.81 0.38 4.85
CA LEU A 145 -6.22 -0.81 4.10
C LEU A 145 -4.99 -1.66 3.80
N LEU A 146 -5.23 -2.94 3.55
CA LEU A 146 -4.20 -3.88 3.11
C LEU A 146 -4.51 -4.30 1.69
N ARG A 147 -3.54 -4.16 0.78
CA ARG A 147 -3.65 -4.62 -0.59
C ARG A 147 -2.56 -5.63 -0.91
N LEU A 148 -2.95 -6.79 -1.42
CA LEU A 148 -2.04 -7.80 -1.93
C LEU A 148 -2.07 -7.81 -3.45
N VAL A 149 -0.91 -7.97 -4.06
CA VAL A 149 -0.76 -8.13 -5.51
C VAL A 149 0.05 -9.39 -5.82
N ALA A 150 -0.21 -9.95 -6.98
CA ALA A 150 0.53 -11.11 -7.45
C ALA A 150 1.97 -10.77 -7.84
#